data_ce8149caa7ec06515a70615bc75441ca
#
_entry.id   ce8149caa7ec06515a70615bc75441ca
#
_cell.length_a   1.000
_cell.length_b   1.000
_cell.length_c   1.000
_cell.angle_alpha   90.00
_cell.angle_beta   90.00
_cell.angle_gamma   90.00
#
_symmetry.space_group_name_H-M   'P 1'
#
loop_
_entity.id
_entity.type
_entity.pdbx_description
1 polymer ?
#
loop_
_entity_poly.entity_id
_entity_poly.type
_entity_poly.pdbx_seq_one_letter_code
_entity_poly.pdbx_strand_id
1 'polypeptide(L)'
;GRNINELYQNLWQTIRSLEHENKRITQLEKEKIAFLRAASHELKTPLAALRIMLENMQLNIGEYRNRDQYLAESVAQVDRLAVMVNDVLRSGSVAEQALRQEKRLRIDKLVAEVVEDYTLLAKTRGMTFTVDARPTTIRANRDMMRHVISNLVSNAVHHGDAGSMIIITCSQHELAIENACKPLTKQQLQHVFDPFYRSSAATKQHASSSGIGLYTVKMLLDAKGLDYKFTPHGRGMRFVVRFE
;
A
#
# COMPACT_ATOMS: atom_id res chain seq x y z
N GLY A 1 11.00 -45.40 28.96
CA GLY A 1 11.22 -44.03 29.47
C GLY A 1 11.55 -42.98 28.39
N ARG A 2 12.32 -43.33 27.32
CA ARG A 2 12.70 -42.37 26.27
C ARG A 2 11.49 -41.89 25.42
N ASN A 3 10.61 -42.78 25.01
CA ASN A 3 9.45 -42.44 24.17
C ASN A 3 8.43 -41.49 24.84
N ILE A 4 8.28 -41.57 26.16
CA ILE A 4 7.33 -40.73 26.88
C ILE A 4 7.86 -39.28 26.97
N ASN A 5 9.15 -39.09 27.23
CA ASN A 5 9.75 -37.77 27.29
C ASN A 5 9.75 -37.04 25.92
N GLU A 6 10.03 -37.80 24.84
CA GLU A 6 9.94 -37.27 23.47
C GLU A 6 8.50 -36.84 23.12
N LEU A 7 7.50 -37.67 23.53
CA LEU A 7 6.09 -37.32 23.33
C LEU A 7 5.70 -36.05 24.10
N TYR A 8 6.14 -35.91 25.34
CA TYR A 8 5.88 -34.69 26.14
C TYR A 8 6.57 -33.47 25.52
N GLN A 9 7.79 -33.58 25.06
CA GLN A 9 8.51 -32.46 24.42
C GLN A 9 7.81 -32.05 23.11
N ASN A 10 7.41 -33.00 22.27
CA ASN A 10 6.67 -32.74 21.05
C ASN A 10 5.30 -32.08 21.34
N LEU A 11 4.59 -32.55 22.36
CA LEU A 11 3.31 -31.98 22.78
C LEU A 11 3.47 -30.53 23.24
N TRP A 12 4.48 -30.24 24.08
CA TRP A 12 4.77 -28.89 24.54
C TRP A 12 5.19 -27.93 23.40
N GLN A 13 5.98 -28.42 22.44
CA GLN A 13 6.35 -27.65 21.25
C GLN A 13 5.10 -27.34 20.40
N THR A 14 4.22 -28.32 20.22
CA THR A 14 2.97 -28.16 19.47
C THR A 14 2.04 -27.16 20.16
N ILE A 15 1.88 -27.24 21.47
CA ILE A 15 1.06 -26.31 22.25
C ILE A 15 1.61 -24.88 22.13
N ARG A 16 2.92 -24.67 22.29
CA ARG A 16 3.53 -23.35 22.14
C ARG A 16 3.38 -22.79 20.73
N SER A 17 3.52 -23.64 19.72
CA SER A 17 3.30 -23.23 18.31
C SER A 17 1.86 -22.80 18.08
N LEU A 18 0.89 -23.58 18.58
CA LEU A 18 -0.54 -23.24 18.50
C LEU A 18 -0.89 -21.95 19.26
N GLU A 19 -0.32 -21.74 20.44
CA GLU A 19 -0.50 -20.49 21.19
C GLU A 19 0.07 -19.30 20.44
N HIS A 20 1.22 -19.45 19.79
CA HIS A 20 1.84 -18.40 18.99
C HIS A 20 0.97 -18.07 17.76
N GLU A 21 0.51 -19.10 17.05
CA GLU A 21 -0.40 -18.92 15.90
C GLU A 21 -1.74 -18.29 16.31
N ASN A 22 -2.33 -18.70 17.42
CA ASN A 22 -3.55 -18.10 17.94
C ASN A 22 -3.38 -16.61 18.29
N LYS A 23 -2.27 -16.24 18.92
CA LYS A 23 -1.97 -14.83 19.21
C LYS A 23 -1.82 -14.04 17.92
N ARG A 24 -1.15 -14.62 16.91
CA ARG A 24 -0.97 -14.00 15.60
C ARG A 24 -2.32 -13.79 14.89
N ILE A 25 -3.17 -14.82 14.86
CA ILE A 25 -4.51 -14.73 14.27
C ILE A 25 -5.35 -13.65 14.98
N THR A 26 -5.37 -13.65 16.31
CA THR A 26 -6.11 -12.64 17.09
C THR A 26 -5.61 -11.22 16.82
N GLN A 27 -4.30 -11.04 16.64
CA GLN A 27 -3.73 -9.74 16.29
C GLN A 27 -4.14 -9.30 14.89
N LEU A 28 -4.09 -10.20 13.90
CA LEU A 28 -4.52 -9.92 12.53
C LEU A 28 -6.03 -9.56 12.46
N GLU A 29 -6.87 -10.27 13.24
CA GLU A 29 -8.29 -9.94 13.33
C GLU A 29 -8.54 -8.55 13.92
N LYS A 30 -7.82 -8.18 14.99
CA LYS A 30 -7.90 -6.83 15.57
C LYS A 30 -7.48 -5.75 14.56
N GLU A 31 -6.40 -5.97 13.84
CA GLU A 31 -5.93 -5.06 12.80
C GLU A 31 -6.94 -4.93 11.65
N LYS A 32 -7.54 -6.04 11.21
CA LYS A 32 -8.61 -6.06 10.19
C LYS A 32 -9.83 -5.26 10.65
N ILE A 33 -10.27 -5.43 11.90
CA ILE A 33 -11.40 -4.68 12.46
C ILE A 33 -11.08 -3.19 12.56
N ALA A 34 -9.88 -2.84 13.03
CA ALA A 34 -9.43 -1.46 13.12
C ALA A 34 -9.37 -0.80 11.72
N PHE A 35 -8.85 -1.51 10.72
CA PHE A 35 -8.84 -1.08 9.33
C PHE A 35 -10.24 -0.83 8.78
N LEU A 36 -11.18 -1.77 8.97
CA LEU A 36 -12.57 -1.63 8.49
C LEU A 36 -13.30 -0.46 9.17
N ARG A 37 -13.02 -0.20 10.46
CA ARG A 37 -13.56 0.97 11.16
C ARG A 37 -13.01 2.27 10.59
N ALA A 38 -11.70 2.34 10.37
CA ALA A 38 -11.06 3.49 9.74
C ALA A 38 -11.59 3.72 8.32
N ALA A 39 -11.72 2.66 7.50
CA ALA A 39 -12.30 2.72 6.17
C ALA A 39 -13.74 3.26 6.19
N SER A 40 -14.57 2.77 7.10
CA SER A 40 -15.94 3.25 7.26
C SER A 40 -15.99 4.73 7.63
N HIS A 41 -15.09 5.21 8.47
CA HIS A 41 -15.00 6.62 8.85
C HIS A 41 -14.56 7.49 7.68
N GLU A 42 -13.50 7.08 6.98
CA GLU A 42 -12.95 7.81 5.84
C GLU A 42 -13.88 7.83 4.61
N LEU A 43 -14.75 6.83 4.47
CA LEU A 43 -15.80 6.82 3.43
C LEU A 43 -17.00 7.71 3.79
N LYS A 44 -17.37 7.80 5.07
CA LYS A 44 -18.51 8.62 5.52
C LYS A 44 -18.30 10.11 5.26
N THR A 45 -17.09 10.61 5.50
CA THR A 45 -16.78 12.05 5.35
C THR A 45 -16.99 12.56 3.91
N PRO A 46 -16.37 11.98 2.87
CA PRO A 46 -16.59 12.41 1.49
C PRO A 46 -18.02 12.15 1.00
N LEU A 47 -18.67 11.09 1.49
CA LEU A 47 -20.06 10.82 1.17
C LEU A 47 -21.00 11.88 1.75
N ALA A 48 -20.79 12.31 2.99
CA ALA A 48 -21.54 13.41 3.60
C ALA A 48 -21.32 14.74 2.86
N ALA A 49 -20.06 15.04 2.49
CA ALA A 49 -19.74 16.23 1.70
C ALA A 49 -20.43 16.21 0.33
N LEU A 50 -20.42 15.08 -0.37
CA LEU A 50 -21.10 14.89 -1.64
C LEU A 50 -22.63 15.12 -1.49
N ARG A 51 -23.22 14.56 -0.45
CA ARG A 51 -24.64 14.72 -0.16
C ARG A 51 -25.00 16.19 0.05
N ILE A 52 -24.25 16.91 0.91
CA ILE A 52 -24.46 18.33 1.16
C ILE A 52 -24.35 19.15 -0.13
N MET A 53 -23.36 18.85 -0.97
CA MET A 53 -23.15 19.52 -2.26
C MET A 53 -24.38 19.33 -3.17
N LEU A 54 -24.89 18.10 -3.29
CA LEU A 54 -26.07 17.79 -4.09
C LEU A 54 -27.34 18.43 -3.53
N GLU A 55 -27.56 18.41 -2.21
CA GLU A 55 -28.69 19.07 -1.54
C GLU A 55 -28.67 20.60 -1.78
N ASN A 56 -27.51 21.25 -1.65
CA ASN A 56 -27.36 22.67 -1.90
C ASN A 56 -27.57 23.04 -3.37
N MET A 57 -27.15 22.20 -4.33
CA MET A 57 -27.47 22.37 -5.75
C MET A 57 -28.97 22.23 -6.01
N GLN A 58 -29.65 21.27 -5.36
CA GLN A 58 -31.08 21.08 -5.49
C GLN A 58 -31.86 22.30 -5.00
N LEU A 59 -31.43 22.89 -3.89
CA LEU A 59 -32.05 24.06 -3.26
C LEU A 59 -31.61 25.41 -3.86
N ASN A 60 -30.68 25.41 -4.82
CA ASN A 60 -30.09 26.61 -5.43
C ASN A 60 -29.46 27.58 -4.40
N ILE A 61 -28.81 27.09 -3.35
CA ILE A 61 -28.24 27.88 -2.27
C ILE A 61 -26.84 28.40 -2.65
N GLY A 62 -26.63 29.73 -2.48
CA GLY A 62 -25.33 30.37 -2.59
C GLY A 62 -24.60 30.13 -3.92
N GLU A 63 -23.35 29.73 -3.85
CA GLU A 63 -22.48 29.43 -5.00
C GLU A 63 -22.85 28.13 -5.73
N TYR A 64 -23.59 27.22 -5.10
CA TYR A 64 -24.08 25.97 -5.70
C TYR A 64 -25.11 26.15 -6.81
N ARG A 65 -25.49 27.40 -7.14
CA ARG A 65 -26.27 27.77 -8.32
C ARG A 65 -25.57 27.48 -9.64
N ASN A 66 -24.22 27.47 -9.63
CA ASN A 66 -23.42 27.02 -10.77
C ASN A 66 -23.39 25.49 -10.83
N ARG A 67 -24.52 24.92 -11.28
CA ARG A 67 -24.73 23.45 -11.27
C ARG A 67 -23.70 22.69 -12.08
N ASP A 68 -23.22 23.23 -13.21
CA ASP A 68 -22.29 22.53 -14.08
C ASP A 68 -20.94 22.33 -13.39
N GLN A 69 -20.45 23.35 -12.68
CA GLN A 69 -19.24 23.25 -11.90
C GLN A 69 -19.36 22.19 -10.78
N TYR A 70 -20.40 22.31 -9.94
CA TYR A 70 -20.58 21.40 -8.80
C TYR A 70 -20.97 19.98 -9.19
N LEU A 71 -21.60 19.82 -10.38
CA LEU A 71 -21.82 18.48 -10.95
C LEU A 71 -20.49 17.81 -11.31
N ALA A 72 -19.58 18.55 -11.95
CA ALA A 72 -18.24 18.05 -12.27
C ALA A 72 -17.44 17.69 -10.99
N GLU A 73 -17.52 18.53 -9.94
CA GLU A 73 -16.90 18.25 -8.64
C GLU A 73 -17.54 17.02 -7.96
N SER A 74 -18.85 16.84 -8.08
CA SER A 74 -19.57 15.66 -7.57
C SER A 74 -19.12 14.39 -8.25
N VAL A 75 -18.99 14.39 -9.58
CA VAL A 75 -18.45 13.24 -10.34
C VAL A 75 -17.04 12.92 -9.89
N ALA A 76 -16.14 13.91 -9.79
CA ALA A 76 -14.78 13.70 -9.30
C ALA A 76 -14.74 13.13 -7.86
N GLN A 77 -15.73 13.48 -7.03
CA GLN A 77 -15.86 12.93 -5.67
C GLN A 77 -16.32 11.45 -5.69
N VAL A 78 -17.26 11.10 -6.58
CA VAL A 78 -17.66 9.70 -6.79
C VAL A 78 -16.52 8.85 -7.28
N ASP A 79 -15.72 9.34 -8.23
CA ASP A 79 -14.54 8.62 -8.73
C ASP A 79 -13.52 8.36 -7.61
N ARG A 80 -13.27 9.35 -6.74
CA ARG A 80 -12.42 9.18 -5.56
C ARG A 80 -12.96 8.13 -4.59
N LEU A 81 -14.26 8.12 -4.34
CA LEU A 81 -14.91 7.10 -3.51
C LEU A 81 -14.79 5.72 -4.13
N ALA A 82 -14.97 5.58 -5.44
CA ALA A 82 -14.83 4.32 -6.15
C ALA A 82 -13.39 3.75 -6.04
N VAL A 83 -12.37 4.59 -6.18
CA VAL A 83 -10.97 4.20 -5.95
C VAL A 83 -10.77 3.72 -4.52
N MET A 84 -11.25 4.47 -3.52
CA MET A 84 -11.11 4.12 -2.10
C MET A 84 -11.79 2.80 -1.76
N VAL A 85 -13.01 2.56 -2.26
CA VAL A 85 -13.73 1.28 -2.08
C VAL A 85 -12.95 0.12 -2.69
N ASN A 86 -12.43 0.29 -3.92
CA ASN A 86 -11.62 -0.73 -4.58
C ASN A 86 -10.33 -1.04 -3.79
N ASP A 87 -9.67 -0.02 -3.23
CA ASP A 87 -8.47 -0.21 -2.40
C ASP A 87 -8.80 -0.98 -1.11
N VAL A 88 -9.91 -0.67 -0.44
CA VAL A 88 -10.39 -1.39 0.75
C VAL A 88 -10.69 -2.86 0.42
N LEU A 89 -11.44 -3.12 -0.65
CA LEU A 89 -11.79 -4.49 -1.08
C LEU A 89 -10.55 -5.30 -1.45
N ARG A 90 -9.61 -4.71 -2.17
CA ARG A 90 -8.34 -5.35 -2.53
C ARG A 90 -7.50 -5.68 -1.30
N SER A 91 -7.37 -4.74 -0.35
CA SER A 91 -6.60 -4.97 0.89
C SER A 91 -7.15 -6.14 1.72
N GLY A 92 -8.47 -6.34 1.75
CA GLY A 92 -9.11 -7.43 2.51
C GLY A 92 -8.94 -8.82 1.89
N SER A 93 -9.03 -8.92 0.56
CA SER A 93 -8.99 -10.22 -0.14
C SER A 93 -7.58 -10.71 -0.44
N VAL A 94 -6.63 -9.80 -0.68
CA VAL A 94 -5.27 -10.14 -1.12
C VAL A 94 -4.45 -10.75 0.03
N ALA A 95 -4.67 -10.34 1.28
CA ALA A 95 -3.97 -10.90 2.43
C ALA A 95 -4.28 -12.41 2.64
N GLU A 96 -5.53 -12.83 2.42
CA GLU A 96 -5.91 -14.25 2.51
C GLU A 96 -5.39 -15.08 1.31
N GLN A 97 -5.38 -14.49 0.12
CA GLN A 97 -4.89 -15.14 -1.10
C GLN A 97 -3.36 -15.14 -1.19
N ALA A 98 -2.70 -14.17 -0.58
CA ALA A 98 -1.25 -14.01 -0.60
C ALA A 98 -0.48 -15.21 -0.01
N LEU A 99 -1.09 -15.90 0.97
CA LEU A 99 -0.53 -17.09 1.61
C LEU A 99 -0.82 -18.38 0.83
N ARG A 100 -1.68 -18.32 -0.19
CA ARG A 100 -2.04 -19.48 -1.02
C ARG A 100 -1.22 -19.46 -2.31
N GLN A 101 -0.73 -20.63 -2.75
CA GLN A 101 -0.08 -20.87 -4.04
C GLN A 101 1.26 -20.10 -4.24
N GLU A 102 2.18 -20.22 -3.30
CA GLU A 102 3.55 -19.76 -3.54
C GLU A 102 4.23 -20.57 -4.66
N LYS A 103 4.76 -19.86 -5.64
CA LYS A 103 5.53 -20.43 -6.76
C LYS A 103 6.89 -19.73 -6.86
N ARG A 104 7.80 -20.34 -7.62
CA ARG A 104 9.03 -19.65 -8.01
C ARG A 104 8.68 -18.46 -8.91
N LEU A 105 9.00 -17.26 -8.47
CA LEU A 105 8.64 -16.00 -9.12
C LEU A 105 9.90 -15.21 -9.48
N ARG A 106 10.01 -14.81 -10.74
CA ARG A 106 11.04 -13.89 -11.25
C ARG A 106 10.64 -12.46 -10.92
N ILE A 107 11.22 -11.91 -9.86
CA ILE A 107 10.93 -10.54 -9.39
C ILE A 107 11.41 -9.49 -10.39
N ASP A 108 12.56 -9.69 -10.99
CA ASP A 108 13.10 -8.80 -12.03
C ASP A 108 12.13 -8.63 -13.21
N LYS A 109 11.48 -9.71 -13.66
CA LYS A 109 10.46 -9.64 -14.72
C LYS A 109 9.21 -8.92 -14.24
N LEU A 110 8.76 -9.20 -13.02
CA LEU A 110 7.59 -8.55 -12.44
C LEU A 110 7.80 -7.05 -12.24
N VAL A 111 8.99 -6.63 -11.83
CA VAL A 111 9.39 -5.22 -11.76
C VAL A 111 9.28 -4.55 -13.13
N ALA A 112 9.81 -5.20 -14.18
CA ALA A 112 9.74 -4.67 -15.55
C ALA A 112 8.29 -4.46 -16.02
N GLU A 113 7.41 -5.44 -15.79
CA GLU A 113 5.98 -5.34 -16.12
C GLU A 113 5.31 -4.17 -15.39
N VAL A 114 5.55 -4.03 -14.08
CA VAL A 114 4.95 -2.93 -13.30
C VAL A 114 5.49 -1.58 -13.73
N VAL A 115 6.79 -1.46 -14.01
CA VAL A 115 7.38 -0.21 -14.52
C VAL A 115 6.76 0.20 -15.86
N GLU A 116 6.50 -0.77 -16.74
CA GLU A 116 5.81 -0.51 -18.01
C GLU A 116 4.43 0.11 -17.80
N ASP A 117 3.63 -0.45 -16.87
CA ASP A 117 2.29 0.08 -16.52
C ASP A 117 2.32 1.55 -16.06
N TYR A 118 3.39 1.95 -15.35
CA TYR A 118 3.50 3.31 -14.79
C TYR A 118 4.31 4.29 -15.65
N THR A 119 4.90 3.83 -16.75
CA THR A 119 5.79 4.66 -17.60
C THR A 119 5.06 5.87 -18.17
N LEU A 120 3.83 5.69 -18.66
CA LEU A 120 3.04 6.80 -19.20
C LEU A 120 2.71 7.84 -18.11
N LEU A 121 2.29 7.38 -16.93
CA LEU A 121 1.99 8.27 -15.80
C LEU A 121 3.23 9.03 -15.32
N ALA A 122 4.39 8.38 -15.24
CA ALA A 122 5.64 9.04 -14.90
C ALA A 122 6.00 10.12 -15.93
N LYS A 123 5.86 9.83 -17.21
CA LYS A 123 6.12 10.80 -18.30
C LYS A 123 5.22 12.04 -18.23
N THR A 124 3.95 11.94 -17.83
CA THR A 124 3.06 13.10 -17.65
C THR A 124 3.56 14.06 -16.57
N ARG A 125 4.42 13.57 -15.66
CA ARG A 125 5.08 14.34 -14.60
C ARG A 125 6.55 14.69 -14.93
N GLY A 126 7.00 14.40 -16.16
CA GLY A 126 8.39 14.58 -16.57
C GLY A 126 9.38 13.64 -15.88
N MET A 127 8.88 12.59 -15.20
CA MET A 127 9.72 11.65 -14.45
C MET A 127 10.18 10.50 -15.34
N THR A 128 11.34 9.91 -14.98
CA THR A 128 11.91 8.74 -15.66
C THR A 128 12.21 7.62 -14.69
N PHE A 129 12.22 6.37 -15.19
CA PHE A 129 12.67 5.21 -14.43
C PHE A 129 14.10 4.83 -14.82
N THR A 130 14.90 4.49 -13.82
CA THR A 130 16.18 3.79 -13.97
C THR A 130 16.05 2.46 -13.24
N VAL A 131 16.17 1.36 -13.98
CA VAL A 131 15.98 0.00 -13.43
C VAL A 131 17.29 -0.78 -13.58
N ASP A 132 17.88 -1.16 -12.46
CA ASP A 132 18.99 -2.12 -12.36
C ASP A 132 18.46 -3.40 -11.69
N ALA A 133 17.88 -4.28 -12.51
CA ALA A 133 17.28 -5.51 -12.03
C ALA A 133 18.08 -6.73 -12.48
N ARG A 134 18.77 -7.37 -11.54
CA ARG A 134 19.45 -8.66 -11.77
C ARG A 134 18.44 -9.81 -11.73
N PRO A 135 18.69 -10.91 -12.48
CA PRO A 135 17.83 -12.09 -12.42
C PRO A 135 17.65 -12.60 -11.01
N THR A 136 16.44 -12.41 -10.46
CA THR A 136 16.13 -12.72 -9.06
C THR A 136 14.88 -13.58 -8.98
N THR A 137 14.97 -14.72 -8.28
CA THR A 137 13.87 -15.66 -8.10
C THR A 137 13.61 -15.88 -6.62
N ILE A 138 12.38 -15.66 -6.19
CA ILE A 138 11.92 -15.93 -4.82
C ILE A 138 10.72 -16.89 -4.84
N ARG A 139 10.36 -17.45 -3.68
CA ARG A 139 9.08 -18.16 -3.50
C ARG A 139 8.06 -17.18 -2.97
N ALA A 140 7.07 -16.82 -3.80
CA ALA A 140 6.00 -15.92 -3.41
C ALA A 140 4.76 -16.11 -4.28
N ASN A 141 3.64 -15.56 -3.84
CA ASN A 141 2.47 -15.37 -4.68
C ASN A 141 2.70 -14.18 -5.63
N ARG A 142 2.44 -14.39 -6.94
CA ARG A 142 2.68 -13.37 -7.98
C ARG A 142 1.81 -12.13 -7.79
N ASP A 143 0.51 -12.34 -7.50
CA ASP A 143 -0.44 -11.24 -7.38
C ASP A 143 -0.13 -10.39 -6.15
N MET A 144 0.22 -11.02 -5.02
CA MET A 144 0.72 -10.34 -3.84
C MET A 144 1.93 -9.44 -4.16
N MET A 145 2.98 -10.00 -4.77
CA MET A 145 4.19 -9.22 -5.08
C MET A 145 3.92 -8.14 -6.12
N ARG A 146 3.04 -8.37 -7.09
CA ARG A 146 2.60 -7.35 -8.02
C ARG A 146 1.92 -6.18 -7.28
N HIS A 147 1.05 -6.47 -6.30
CA HIS A 147 0.43 -5.43 -5.48
C HIS A 147 1.44 -4.63 -4.66
N VAL A 148 2.42 -5.31 -4.04
CA VAL A 148 3.49 -4.63 -3.30
C VAL A 148 4.27 -3.70 -4.23
N ILE A 149 4.78 -4.21 -5.35
CA ILE A 149 5.61 -3.44 -6.28
C ILE A 149 4.79 -2.29 -6.90
N SER A 150 3.55 -2.55 -7.32
CA SER A 150 2.66 -1.55 -7.90
C SER A 150 2.37 -0.40 -6.92
N ASN A 151 2.07 -0.71 -5.64
CA ASN A 151 1.86 0.32 -4.63
C ASN A 151 3.13 1.16 -4.38
N LEU A 152 4.29 0.53 -4.33
CA LEU A 152 5.55 1.23 -4.12
C LEU A 152 5.93 2.12 -5.33
N VAL A 153 5.78 1.61 -6.55
CA VAL A 153 6.03 2.37 -7.78
C VAL A 153 5.03 3.51 -7.92
N SER A 154 3.74 3.25 -7.70
CA SER A 154 2.69 4.28 -7.66
C SER A 154 3.01 5.39 -6.66
N ASN A 155 3.41 5.00 -5.45
CA ASN A 155 3.81 5.94 -4.41
C ASN A 155 5.00 6.81 -4.85
N ALA A 156 6.03 6.19 -5.45
CA ALA A 156 7.19 6.90 -5.97
C ALA A 156 6.82 7.90 -7.08
N VAL A 157 5.92 7.52 -7.99
CA VAL A 157 5.43 8.41 -9.06
C VAL A 157 4.59 9.54 -8.50
N HIS A 158 3.66 9.28 -7.56
CA HIS A 158 2.75 10.30 -7.03
C HIS A 158 3.44 11.30 -6.10
N HIS A 159 4.39 10.84 -5.27
CA HIS A 159 5.04 11.66 -4.24
C HIS A 159 6.44 12.13 -4.62
N GLY A 160 6.99 11.63 -5.73
CA GLY A 160 8.27 12.12 -6.26
C GLY A 160 8.17 13.54 -6.83
N ASP A 161 9.27 14.25 -6.79
CA ASP A 161 9.41 15.58 -7.40
C ASP A 161 9.26 15.48 -8.92
N ALA A 162 8.49 16.39 -9.50
CA ALA A 162 8.33 16.46 -10.96
C ALA A 162 9.69 16.62 -11.65
N GLY A 163 9.89 15.93 -12.78
CA GLY A 163 11.15 15.96 -13.52
C GLY A 163 12.27 15.12 -12.91
N SER A 164 12.02 14.43 -11.77
CA SER A 164 13.02 13.59 -11.12
C SER A 164 13.09 12.17 -11.69
N MET A 165 14.06 11.40 -11.17
CA MET A 165 14.29 10.01 -11.53
C MET A 165 13.81 9.10 -10.40
N ILE A 166 13.12 8.01 -10.76
CA ILE A 166 12.79 6.91 -9.86
C ILE A 166 13.79 5.80 -10.12
N ILE A 167 14.51 5.37 -9.09
CA ILE A 167 15.53 4.33 -9.19
C ILE A 167 14.98 3.06 -8.57
N ILE A 168 15.03 1.96 -9.33
CA ILE A 168 14.61 0.64 -8.87
C ILE A 168 15.79 -0.30 -9.01
N THR A 169 16.22 -0.89 -7.90
CA THR A 169 17.27 -1.91 -7.88
C THR A 169 16.71 -3.23 -7.40
N CYS A 170 17.01 -4.32 -8.10
CA CYS A 170 16.60 -5.66 -7.72
C CYS A 170 17.82 -6.59 -7.73
N SER A 171 18.09 -7.22 -6.60
CA SER A 171 19.18 -8.19 -6.40
C SER A 171 18.62 -9.48 -5.79
N GLN A 172 19.48 -10.48 -5.59
CA GLN A 172 19.09 -11.73 -4.94
C GLN A 172 18.62 -11.54 -3.49
N HIS A 173 19.01 -10.43 -2.85
CA HIS A 173 18.76 -10.20 -1.43
C HIS A 173 17.72 -9.11 -1.17
N GLU A 174 17.51 -8.20 -2.12
CA GLU A 174 16.59 -7.08 -1.89
C GLU A 174 16.02 -6.49 -3.19
N LEU A 175 14.84 -5.90 -3.05
CA LEU A 175 14.25 -4.96 -3.97
C LEU A 175 14.23 -3.59 -3.30
N ALA A 176 14.81 -2.57 -3.94
CA ALA A 176 14.73 -1.20 -3.45
C ALA A 176 14.12 -0.27 -4.50
N ILE A 177 13.29 0.66 -4.03
CA ILE A 177 12.66 1.70 -4.84
C ILE A 177 12.95 3.04 -4.18
N GLU A 178 13.54 3.95 -4.95
CA GLU A 178 13.96 5.28 -4.51
C GLU A 178 13.32 6.37 -5.37
N ASN A 179 12.91 7.44 -4.75
CA ASN A 179 12.44 8.63 -5.45
C ASN A 179 12.92 9.91 -4.75
N ALA A 180 13.25 10.94 -5.52
CA ALA A 180 13.52 12.27 -4.99
C ALA A 180 12.21 12.89 -4.52
N CYS A 181 12.19 13.41 -3.30
CA CYS A 181 11.08 14.15 -2.72
C CYS A 181 11.54 14.77 -1.40
N LYS A 182 10.72 15.65 -0.81
CA LYS A 182 10.98 16.11 0.55
C LYS A 182 10.95 14.90 1.52
N PRO A 183 12.06 14.58 2.20
CA PRO A 183 12.11 13.47 3.13
C PRO A 183 11.09 13.60 4.26
N LEU A 184 10.51 12.47 4.65
CA LEU A 184 9.57 12.41 5.77
C LEU A 184 10.31 12.62 7.10
N THR A 185 9.68 13.35 8.01
CA THR A 185 10.17 13.53 9.38
C THR A 185 10.04 12.21 10.18
N LYS A 186 10.77 12.10 11.28
CA LYS A 186 10.65 10.94 12.20
C LYS A 186 9.21 10.71 12.66
N GLN A 187 8.49 11.80 12.97
CA GLN A 187 7.08 11.73 13.39
C GLN A 187 6.18 11.20 12.26
N GLN A 188 6.38 11.65 11.02
CA GLN A 188 5.63 11.16 9.86
C GLN A 188 5.92 9.68 9.58
N LEU A 189 7.17 9.25 9.73
CA LEU A 189 7.57 7.84 9.55
C LEU A 189 6.92 6.89 10.55
N GLN A 190 6.57 7.35 11.76
CA GLN A 190 5.84 6.54 12.74
C GLN A 190 4.42 6.18 12.27
N HIS A 191 3.82 7.04 11.45
CA HIS A 191 2.42 6.92 11.00
C HIS A 191 2.28 6.55 9.52
N VAL A 192 3.37 6.49 8.75
CA VAL A 192 3.31 6.32 7.29
C VAL A 192 2.67 5.00 6.85
N PHE A 193 2.64 4.01 7.73
CA PHE A 193 1.98 2.72 7.53
C PHE A 193 0.58 2.63 8.17
N ASP A 194 0.10 3.69 8.84
CA ASP A 194 -1.27 3.71 9.35
C ASP A 194 -2.26 3.80 8.18
N PRO A 195 -3.39 3.09 8.23
CA PRO A 195 -4.37 3.16 7.17
C PRO A 195 -4.92 4.60 7.03
N PHE A 196 -5.08 5.06 5.79
CA PHE A 196 -5.57 6.40 5.42
C PHE A 196 -4.66 7.57 5.85
N TYR A 197 -3.46 7.28 6.37
CA TYR A 197 -2.53 8.34 6.71
C TYR A 197 -2.08 9.10 5.47
N ARG A 198 -2.14 10.42 5.56
CA ARG A 198 -1.66 11.35 4.54
C ARG A 198 -0.90 12.48 5.21
N SER A 199 0.29 12.79 4.71
CA SER A 199 1.00 13.97 5.21
C SER A 199 0.26 15.26 4.80
N SER A 200 0.28 16.27 5.65
CA SER A 200 -0.39 17.57 5.39
C SER A 200 0.04 18.24 4.08
N ALA A 201 1.26 17.99 3.62
CA ALA A 201 1.77 18.45 2.33
C ALA A 201 1.15 17.67 1.16
N ALA A 202 0.94 16.37 1.30
CA ALA A 202 0.33 15.51 0.27
C ALA A 202 -1.17 15.82 0.06
N THR A 203 -1.86 16.28 1.10
CA THR A 203 -3.31 16.56 1.05
C THR A 203 -3.64 17.68 0.07
N LYS A 204 -2.73 18.67 -0.12
CA LYS A 204 -2.94 19.79 -1.04
C LYS A 204 -2.57 19.48 -2.50
N GLN A 205 -1.65 18.58 -2.76
CA GLN A 205 -1.12 18.32 -4.10
C GLN A 205 -1.66 17.05 -4.77
N HIS A 206 -2.11 16.07 -4.01
CA HIS A 206 -2.51 14.76 -4.54
C HIS A 206 -3.84 14.31 -3.95
N ALA A 207 -4.94 14.89 -4.43
CA ALA A 207 -6.30 14.57 -3.99
C ALA A 207 -6.72 13.11 -4.29
N SER A 208 -5.99 12.40 -5.15
CA SER A 208 -6.36 11.07 -5.66
C SER A 208 -5.79 9.88 -4.87
N SER A 209 -4.89 10.07 -3.90
CA SER A 209 -4.34 8.96 -3.12
C SER A 209 -5.22 8.62 -1.92
N SER A 210 -5.63 7.36 -1.78
CA SER A 210 -6.47 6.87 -0.68
C SER A 210 -5.77 6.80 0.68
N GLY A 211 -4.44 6.83 0.71
CA GLY A 211 -3.64 6.60 1.93
C GLY A 211 -3.60 5.14 2.39
N ILE A 212 -4.07 4.20 1.55
CA ILE A 212 -4.11 2.76 1.85
C ILE A 212 -2.88 2.02 1.31
N GLY A 213 -2.21 2.55 0.30
CA GLY A 213 -1.16 1.83 -0.45
C GLY A 213 -0.02 1.31 0.43
N LEU A 214 0.59 2.14 1.28
CA LEU A 214 1.68 1.70 2.17
C LEU A 214 1.18 0.79 3.31
N TYR A 215 -0.03 0.99 3.80
CA TYR A 215 -0.67 0.06 4.74
C TYR A 215 -0.84 -1.34 4.11
N THR A 216 -1.31 -1.40 2.87
CA THR A 216 -1.42 -2.68 2.13
C THR A 216 -0.06 -3.34 1.92
N VAL A 217 0.97 -2.56 1.57
CA VAL A 217 2.35 -3.06 1.46
C VAL A 217 2.80 -3.69 2.78
N LYS A 218 2.63 -2.97 3.91
CA LYS A 218 2.93 -3.49 5.25
C LYS A 218 2.22 -4.81 5.52
N MET A 219 0.89 -4.85 5.37
CA MET A 219 0.09 -6.06 5.61
C MET A 219 0.58 -7.27 4.82
N LEU A 220 0.89 -7.08 3.53
CA LEU A 220 1.32 -8.15 2.64
C LEU A 220 2.71 -8.67 2.98
N LEU A 221 3.65 -7.76 3.28
CA LEU A 221 5.01 -8.12 3.65
C LEU A 221 5.05 -8.79 5.04
N ASP A 222 4.30 -8.28 6.02
CA ASP A 222 4.16 -8.89 7.35
C ASP A 222 3.54 -10.28 7.27
N ALA A 223 2.49 -10.46 6.44
CA ALA A 223 1.86 -11.76 6.23
C ALA A 223 2.82 -12.79 5.60
N LYS A 224 3.72 -12.34 4.72
CA LYS A 224 4.75 -13.18 4.09
C LYS A 224 5.96 -13.40 4.99
N GLY A 225 6.18 -12.57 6.01
CA GLY A 225 7.37 -12.59 6.87
C GLY A 225 8.59 -11.97 6.18
N LEU A 226 8.41 -11.05 5.22
CA LEU A 226 9.50 -10.36 4.57
C LEU A 226 9.85 -9.07 5.33
N ASP A 227 11.14 -8.89 5.60
CA ASP A 227 11.65 -7.67 6.19
C ASP A 227 11.61 -6.51 5.20
N TYR A 228 11.27 -5.32 5.70
CA TYR A 228 11.25 -4.11 4.89
C TYR A 228 11.65 -2.87 5.71
N LYS A 229 12.10 -1.83 5.01
CA LYS A 229 12.41 -0.53 5.59
C LYS A 229 12.00 0.59 4.66
N PHE A 230 11.46 1.66 5.24
CA PHE A 230 11.18 2.91 4.54
C PHE A 230 11.91 4.04 5.24
N THR A 231 12.91 4.61 4.60
CA THR A 231 13.85 5.55 5.23
C THR A 231 14.18 6.72 4.30
N PRO A 232 14.51 7.89 4.86
CA PRO A 232 15.14 8.95 4.10
C PRO A 232 16.45 8.46 3.48
N HIS A 233 16.66 8.81 2.20
CA HIS A 233 17.87 8.48 1.46
C HIS A 233 18.24 9.62 0.50
N GLY A 234 19.43 10.19 0.66
CA GLY A 234 19.85 11.35 -0.13
C GLY A 234 18.84 12.51 0.00
N ARG A 235 18.34 12.98 -1.15
CA ARG A 235 17.30 14.02 -1.22
C ARG A 235 15.89 13.44 -1.39
N GLY A 236 15.63 12.26 -0.86
CA GLY A 236 14.36 11.58 -1.08
C GLY A 236 14.08 10.49 -0.06
N MET A 237 13.32 9.50 -0.52
CA MET A 237 12.94 8.34 0.26
C MET A 237 13.36 7.06 -0.45
N ARG A 238 13.69 6.03 0.33
CA ARG A 238 14.01 4.69 -0.15
C ARG A 238 13.17 3.66 0.60
N PHE A 239 12.47 2.81 -0.15
CA PHE A 239 11.79 1.63 0.36
C PHE A 239 12.60 0.39 -0.04
N VAL A 240 12.89 -0.47 0.93
CA VAL A 240 13.64 -1.72 0.71
C VAL A 240 12.81 -2.89 1.20
N VAL A 241 12.66 -3.92 0.38
CA VAL A 241 12.13 -5.24 0.76
C VAL A 241 13.28 -6.23 0.70
N ARG A 242 13.53 -6.99 1.75
CA ARG A 242 14.58 -8.00 1.81
C ARG A 242 14.02 -9.38 1.50
N PHE A 243 14.75 -10.12 0.70
CA PHE A 243 14.48 -11.51 0.37
C PHE A 243 15.45 -12.41 1.17
N GLU A 244 14.93 -13.46 1.76
CA GLU A 244 15.73 -14.51 2.39
C GLU A 244 16.26 -15.51 1.35
#